data_a61f316037c6a33708fe19ef4fb51dde
#
_entry.id   a61f316037c6a33708fe19ef4fb51dde
#
_cell.length_a   1.000
_cell.length_b   1.000
_cell.length_c   1.000
_cell.angle_alpha   90.00
_cell.angle_beta   90.00
_cell.angle_gamma   90.00
#
_symmetry.space_group_name_H-M   'P 1'
#
loop_
_entity.id
_entity.type
_entity.pdbx_description
1 polymer ?
#
loop_
_entity_poly.entity_id
_entity_poly.type
_entity_poly.pdbx_seq_one_letter_code
_entity_poly.pdbx_strand_id
1 'polypeptide(L)'
;MSYSNSIIFGPIPSRRFGISLGIDLSPGKKQCNFDCLYCELEGAKTVDKMDEYPSVENIINEIKNSFKTHHKIDVITLTANGEPTLYPKLDELINEINKIKANTKTLILSNGSTIYKKEIYDALLKIDIVKLSLDCISEKCFKKLDRVNNSVETQKIVPAMIDFSRQTKNDLVLEILFVKDLNDKIDEIELLNKAINQIKPKRVDIGTIDRPPAYQVKPVTYEFLEDVASEFKNINVNIVYKNRPKSMQTYSEDEI
;
A
#
# COMPACT_ATOMS: atom_id res chain seq x y z
N MET A 1 8.56 0.55 -18.03
CA MET A 1 9.17 -0.76 -17.66
C MET A 1 8.34 -1.85 -18.28
N SER A 2 8.96 -2.85 -18.94
CA SER A 2 8.20 -4.01 -19.43
C SER A 2 7.66 -4.80 -18.24
N TYR A 3 6.39 -5.12 -18.24
CA TYR A 3 5.79 -5.99 -17.24
C TYR A 3 6.49 -7.36 -17.27
N SER A 4 6.96 -7.82 -16.12
CA SER A 4 7.42 -9.19 -15.97
C SER A 4 6.19 -10.09 -15.88
N ASN A 5 6.11 -11.15 -16.67
CA ASN A 5 5.06 -12.16 -16.54
C ASN A 5 5.26 -13.06 -15.29
N SER A 6 6.20 -12.72 -14.41
CA SER A 6 6.50 -13.49 -13.21
C SER A 6 5.47 -13.17 -12.11
N ILE A 7 4.86 -14.22 -11.58
CA ILE A 7 3.94 -14.13 -10.43
C ILE A 7 4.73 -13.76 -9.16
N ILE A 8 5.97 -14.25 -9.02
CA ILE A 8 6.83 -14.06 -7.86
C ILE A 8 7.98 -13.14 -8.23
N PHE A 9 8.35 -12.25 -7.33
CA PHE A 9 9.57 -11.46 -7.41
C PHE A 9 10.29 -11.38 -6.06
N GLY A 10 11.61 -11.32 -6.10
CA GLY A 10 12.43 -11.37 -4.89
C GLY A 10 12.90 -12.80 -4.54
N PRO A 11 13.19 -13.09 -3.25
CA PRO A 11 13.05 -12.21 -2.07
C PRO A 11 13.98 -11.00 -2.14
N ILE A 12 13.47 -9.84 -1.70
CA ILE A 12 14.22 -8.58 -1.66
C ILE A 12 14.22 -7.98 -0.24
N PRO A 13 15.29 -7.28 0.18
CA PRO A 13 15.28 -6.56 1.44
C PRO A 13 14.30 -5.39 1.38
N SER A 14 13.25 -5.45 2.19
CA SER A 14 12.31 -4.35 2.38
C SER A 14 12.84 -3.41 3.46
N ARG A 15 12.75 -2.11 3.22
CA ARG A 15 13.16 -1.08 4.21
C ARG A 15 12.36 -1.14 5.52
N ARG A 16 11.21 -1.83 5.56
CA ARG A 16 10.23 -1.77 6.65
C ARG A 16 9.72 -3.10 7.17
N PHE A 17 9.93 -4.18 6.40
CA PHE A 17 9.28 -5.46 6.67
C PHE A 17 10.22 -6.67 6.59
N GLY A 18 11.54 -6.43 6.55
CA GLY A 18 12.54 -7.51 6.43
C GLY A 18 12.66 -8.05 5.00
N ILE A 19 13.00 -9.32 4.86
CA ILE A 19 13.15 -9.99 3.55
C ILE A 19 11.76 -10.34 3.01
N SER A 20 11.39 -9.70 1.91
CA SER A 20 10.05 -9.78 1.31
C SER A 20 10.03 -10.61 0.05
N LEU A 21 9.17 -11.62 0.03
CA LEU A 21 8.75 -12.32 -1.18
C LEU A 21 7.51 -11.63 -1.74
N GLY A 22 7.63 -11.01 -2.90
CA GLY A 22 6.52 -10.30 -3.54
C GLY A 22 5.69 -11.23 -4.43
N ILE A 23 4.38 -11.07 -4.36
CA ILE A 23 3.40 -11.75 -5.21
C ILE A 23 2.71 -10.71 -6.06
N ASP A 24 2.84 -10.79 -7.37
CA ASP A 24 2.10 -9.95 -8.31
C ASP A 24 0.82 -10.68 -8.77
N LEU A 25 -0.33 -10.16 -8.35
CA LEU A 25 -1.64 -10.73 -8.69
C LEU A 25 -2.13 -10.33 -10.09
N SER A 26 -1.40 -9.43 -10.77
CA SER A 26 -1.70 -8.96 -12.14
C SER A 26 -0.41 -8.83 -12.98
N PRO A 27 0.37 -9.91 -13.19
CA PRO A 27 1.70 -9.81 -13.80
C PRO A 27 1.68 -9.39 -15.27
N GLY A 28 0.58 -9.60 -15.99
CA GLY A 28 0.51 -9.36 -17.44
C GLY A 28 0.19 -7.93 -17.84
N LYS A 29 -0.57 -7.20 -17.02
CA LYS A 29 -1.04 -5.83 -17.33
C LYS A 29 -1.43 -5.06 -16.07
N LYS A 30 -1.49 -3.73 -16.18
CA LYS A 30 -2.02 -2.88 -15.10
C LYS A 30 -3.55 -3.06 -14.98
N GLN A 31 -4.01 -3.49 -13.81
CA GLN A 31 -5.42 -3.62 -13.46
C GLN A 31 -5.66 -2.94 -12.10
N CYS A 32 -6.09 -1.69 -12.15
CA CYS A 32 -6.33 -0.85 -10.98
C CYS A 32 -7.62 -0.07 -11.15
N ASN A 33 -8.32 0.17 -10.06
CA ASN A 33 -9.48 1.05 -10.04
C ASN A 33 -9.11 2.52 -9.76
N PHE A 34 -7.79 2.81 -9.65
CA PHE A 34 -7.20 4.14 -9.63
C PHE A 34 -6.22 4.29 -10.81
N ASP A 35 -6.02 5.54 -11.26
CA ASP A 35 -4.96 5.91 -12.19
C ASP A 35 -4.19 7.11 -11.63
N CYS A 36 -3.59 6.91 -10.46
CA CYS A 36 -2.90 7.94 -9.68
C CYS A 36 -1.81 8.62 -10.50
N LEU A 37 -1.75 9.96 -10.42
CA LEU A 37 -0.77 10.75 -11.18
C LEU A 37 0.68 10.45 -10.80
N TYR A 38 0.92 9.97 -9.57
CA TYR A 38 2.27 9.62 -9.07
C TYR A 38 2.65 8.15 -9.31
N CYS A 39 1.76 7.35 -9.90
CA CYS A 39 1.99 5.92 -10.10
C CYS A 39 3.23 5.67 -10.96
N GLU A 40 4.11 4.75 -10.53
CA GLU A 40 5.28 4.32 -11.32
C GLU A 40 4.93 3.41 -12.50
N LEU A 41 3.73 2.83 -12.48
CA LEU A 41 3.20 2.05 -13.60
C LEU A 41 2.64 3.00 -14.66
N GLU A 42 2.77 2.63 -15.92
CA GLU A 42 2.19 3.40 -17.02
C GLU A 42 0.70 3.67 -16.81
N GLY A 43 0.24 4.83 -17.27
CA GLY A 43 -1.17 5.20 -17.21
C GLY A 43 -2.04 4.17 -17.95
N ALA A 44 -3.16 3.78 -17.35
CA ALA A 44 -4.08 2.83 -17.93
C ALA A 44 -5.54 3.20 -17.60
N LYS A 45 -6.47 2.75 -18.43
CA LYS A 45 -7.89 2.87 -18.11
C LYS A 45 -8.19 2.11 -16.82
N THR A 46 -8.87 2.77 -15.87
CA THR A 46 -9.27 2.15 -14.62
C THR A 46 -10.28 1.02 -14.86
N VAL A 47 -10.17 -0.03 -14.03
CA VAL A 47 -11.07 -1.20 -14.04
C VAL A 47 -11.73 -1.38 -12.68
N ASP A 48 -12.86 -2.03 -12.61
CA ASP A 48 -13.58 -2.33 -11.35
C ASP A 48 -13.39 -3.77 -10.88
N LYS A 49 -12.79 -4.60 -11.73
CA LYS A 49 -12.43 -6.01 -11.47
C LYS A 49 -11.20 -6.40 -12.25
N MET A 50 -10.50 -7.40 -11.76
CA MET A 50 -9.38 -8.04 -12.44
C MET A 50 -9.92 -9.17 -13.35
N ASP A 51 -9.53 -9.18 -14.61
CA ASP A 51 -9.97 -10.16 -15.61
C ASP A 51 -8.85 -11.13 -16.04
N GLU A 52 -7.60 -10.74 -15.89
CA GLU A 52 -6.43 -11.59 -16.13
C GLU A 52 -5.63 -11.73 -14.83
N TYR A 53 -5.54 -12.94 -14.32
CA TYR A 53 -4.88 -13.20 -13.04
C TYR A 53 -4.38 -14.64 -12.96
N PRO A 54 -3.30 -14.91 -12.20
CA PRO A 54 -2.83 -16.25 -11.96
C PRO A 54 -3.81 -17.03 -11.07
N SER A 55 -3.87 -18.36 -11.26
CA SER A 55 -4.69 -19.21 -10.39
C SER A 55 -4.09 -19.30 -8.98
N VAL A 56 -4.95 -19.53 -7.98
CA VAL A 56 -4.49 -19.74 -6.59
C VAL A 56 -3.47 -20.87 -6.52
N GLU A 57 -3.71 -21.96 -7.23
CA GLU A 57 -2.79 -23.10 -7.29
C GLU A 57 -1.40 -22.71 -7.78
N ASN A 58 -1.33 -21.93 -8.87
CA ASN A 58 -0.04 -21.48 -9.42
C ASN A 58 0.71 -20.60 -8.43
N ILE A 59 0.02 -19.63 -7.78
CA ILE A 59 0.62 -18.78 -6.76
C ILE A 59 1.16 -19.61 -5.60
N ILE A 60 0.38 -20.55 -5.09
CA ILE A 60 0.78 -21.42 -3.97
C ILE A 60 1.98 -22.30 -4.33
N ASN A 61 2.03 -22.84 -5.56
CA ASN A 61 3.16 -23.63 -6.02
C ASN A 61 4.44 -22.79 -6.12
N GLU A 62 4.37 -21.55 -6.61
CA GLU A 62 5.50 -20.63 -6.67
C GLU A 62 6.00 -20.24 -5.26
N ILE A 63 5.09 -19.99 -4.32
CA ILE A 63 5.47 -19.72 -2.91
C ILE A 63 6.19 -20.93 -2.31
N LYS A 64 5.66 -22.14 -2.48
CA LYS A 64 6.30 -23.39 -2.00
C LYS A 64 7.68 -23.59 -2.59
N ASN A 65 7.86 -23.30 -3.88
CA ASN A 65 9.16 -23.38 -4.55
C ASN A 65 10.13 -22.35 -3.98
N SER A 66 9.67 -21.13 -3.73
CA SER A 66 10.48 -20.08 -3.10
C SER A 66 10.93 -20.44 -1.68
N PHE A 67 10.09 -21.10 -0.89
CA PHE A 67 10.48 -21.60 0.44
C PHE A 67 11.53 -22.72 0.41
N LYS A 68 11.60 -23.52 -0.69
CA LYS A 68 12.65 -24.53 -0.86
C LYS A 68 14.00 -23.92 -1.23
N THR A 69 14.00 -22.81 -1.95
CA THR A 69 15.21 -22.19 -2.51
C THR A 69 15.78 -21.05 -1.66
N HIS A 70 15.00 -20.49 -0.76
CA HIS A 70 15.40 -19.34 0.05
C HIS A 70 15.26 -19.65 1.55
N HIS A 71 16.37 -19.50 2.28
CA HIS A 71 16.42 -19.84 3.71
C HIS A 71 15.70 -18.84 4.63
N LYS A 72 15.47 -17.61 4.15
CA LYS A 72 14.85 -16.56 4.94
C LYS A 72 13.87 -15.76 4.11
N ILE A 73 12.60 -15.80 4.51
CA ILE A 73 11.52 -14.93 4.03
C ILE A 73 10.77 -14.47 5.26
N ASP A 74 10.86 -13.17 5.57
CA ASP A 74 10.21 -12.59 6.75
C ASP A 74 8.74 -12.27 6.46
N VAL A 75 8.43 -11.92 5.21
CA VAL A 75 7.07 -11.51 4.81
C VAL A 75 6.74 -11.93 3.37
N ILE A 76 5.53 -12.43 3.16
CA ILE A 76 4.91 -12.61 1.84
C ILE A 76 4.07 -11.36 1.57
N THR A 77 4.42 -10.61 0.53
CA THR A 77 3.75 -9.35 0.18
C THR A 77 2.83 -9.54 -1.01
N LEU A 78 1.53 -9.44 -0.78
CA LEU A 78 0.51 -9.42 -1.84
C LEU A 78 0.46 -8.01 -2.44
N THR A 79 0.72 -7.93 -3.73
CA THR A 79 0.64 -6.71 -4.54
C THR A 79 0.10 -7.05 -5.92
N ALA A 80 0.01 -6.06 -6.80
CA ALA A 80 -0.36 -6.24 -8.20
C ALA A 80 0.27 -5.14 -9.06
N ASN A 81 0.43 -5.38 -10.34
CA ASN A 81 0.48 -4.28 -11.30
C ASN A 81 -0.90 -3.62 -11.34
N GLY A 82 -1.29 -2.95 -10.26
CA GLY A 82 -2.61 -2.40 -10.03
C GLY A 82 -3.06 -2.51 -8.58
N GLU A 83 -4.29 -2.95 -8.37
CA GLU A 83 -4.91 -3.08 -7.04
C GLU A 83 -5.14 -4.57 -6.67
N PRO A 84 -4.42 -5.10 -5.67
CA PRO A 84 -4.53 -6.51 -5.31
C PRO A 84 -5.90 -6.93 -4.80
N THR A 85 -6.68 -6.02 -4.21
CA THR A 85 -8.03 -6.36 -3.73
C THR A 85 -9.07 -6.53 -4.84
N LEU A 86 -8.69 -6.27 -6.10
CA LEU A 86 -9.50 -6.63 -7.27
C LEU A 86 -9.32 -8.10 -7.69
N TYR A 87 -8.39 -8.83 -7.08
CA TYR A 87 -8.19 -10.25 -7.34
C TYR A 87 -9.42 -11.06 -6.89
N PRO A 88 -10.14 -11.78 -7.79
CA PRO A 88 -11.46 -12.33 -7.48
C PRO A 88 -11.46 -13.44 -6.42
N LYS A 89 -10.30 -14.07 -6.20
CA LYS A 89 -10.13 -15.19 -5.26
C LYS A 89 -9.24 -14.80 -4.07
N LEU A 90 -9.30 -13.52 -3.64
CA LEU A 90 -8.43 -13.01 -2.58
C LEU A 90 -8.56 -13.78 -1.28
N ASP A 91 -9.79 -14.06 -0.85
CA ASP A 91 -10.06 -14.81 0.38
C ASP A 91 -9.53 -16.26 0.32
N GLU A 92 -9.78 -16.95 -0.79
CA GLU A 92 -9.25 -18.30 -1.04
C GLU A 92 -7.72 -18.30 -0.99
N LEU A 93 -7.08 -17.34 -1.68
CA LEU A 93 -5.63 -17.21 -1.71
C LEU A 93 -5.03 -16.98 -0.33
N ILE A 94 -5.60 -16.06 0.46
CA ILE A 94 -5.12 -15.77 1.81
C ILE A 94 -5.26 -17.00 2.71
N ASN A 95 -6.37 -17.73 2.62
CA ASN A 95 -6.57 -18.94 3.38
C ASN A 95 -5.51 -20.01 3.04
N GLU A 96 -5.19 -20.20 1.75
CA GLU A 96 -4.17 -21.15 1.33
C GLU A 96 -2.74 -20.72 1.73
N ILE A 97 -2.41 -19.43 1.63
CA ILE A 97 -1.12 -18.90 2.13
C ILE A 97 -1.00 -19.13 3.64
N ASN A 98 -2.04 -18.86 4.41
CA ASN A 98 -2.02 -19.02 5.86
C ASN A 98 -1.79 -20.48 6.31
N LYS A 99 -2.14 -21.49 5.47
CA LYS A 99 -1.83 -22.91 5.74
C LYS A 99 -0.35 -23.26 5.57
N ILE A 100 0.38 -22.53 4.71
CA ILE A 100 1.75 -22.88 4.31
C ILE A 100 2.83 -21.90 4.80
N LYS A 101 2.45 -20.72 5.26
CA LYS A 101 3.39 -19.62 5.57
C LYS A 101 4.26 -19.87 6.83
N ALA A 102 3.94 -20.85 7.67
CA ALA A 102 4.59 -21.11 8.95
C ALA A 102 4.73 -19.81 9.79
N ASN A 103 5.96 -19.39 10.11
CA ASN A 103 6.25 -18.16 10.87
C ASN A 103 6.40 -16.91 9.99
N THR A 104 6.31 -17.04 8.65
CA THR A 104 6.37 -15.90 7.73
C THR A 104 5.09 -15.09 7.83
N LYS A 105 5.20 -13.77 7.93
CA LYS A 105 4.03 -12.89 7.95
C LYS A 105 3.45 -12.67 6.56
N THR A 106 2.17 -12.36 6.49
CA THR A 106 1.50 -11.87 5.29
C THR A 106 1.37 -10.36 5.33
N LEU A 107 1.59 -9.70 4.21
CA LEU A 107 1.41 -8.25 4.01
C LEU A 107 0.60 -8.03 2.73
N ILE A 108 -0.33 -7.10 2.74
CA ILE A 108 -0.96 -6.59 1.51
C ILE A 108 -0.67 -5.10 1.36
N LEU A 109 -0.39 -4.66 0.11
CA LEU A 109 -0.24 -3.26 -0.26
C LEU A 109 -1.43 -2.87 -1.13
N SER A 110 -2.38 -2.13 -0.59
CA SER A 110 -3.64 -1.79 -1.27
C SER A 110 -3.91 -0.29 -1.24
N ASN A 111 -4.59 0.21 -2.25
CA ASN A 111 -5.10 1.58 -2.27
C ASN A 111 -6.33 1.79 -1.37
N GLY A 112 -6.80 0.75 -0.69
CA GLY A 112 -7.90 0.80 0.27
C GLY A 112 -9.29 1.01 -0.32
N SER A 113 -9.40 1.19 -1.62
CA SER A 113 -10.64 1.59 -2.31
C SER A 113 -11.81 0.63 -2.17
N THR A 114 -11.54 -0.63 -1.85
CA THR A 114 -12.55 -1.70 -1.78
C THR A 114 -12.82 -2.19 -0.35
N ILE A 115 -12.16 -1.60 0.66
CA ILE A 115 -12.26 -2.07 2.04
C ILE A 115 -13.70 -2.09 2.60
N TYR A 116 -14.59 -1.28 2.07
CA TYR A 116 -16.00 -1.26 2.47
C TYR A 116 -16.82 -2.43 1.91
N LYS A 117 -16.27 -3.23 0.97
CA LYS A 117 -16.90 -4.45 0.47
C LYS A 117 -16.67 -5.58 1.46
N LYS A 118 -17.76 -6.21 1.93
CA LYS A 118 -17.68 -7.19 3.01
C LYS A 118 -16.71 -8.34 2.75
N GLU A 119 -16.71 -8.88 1.53
CA GLU A 119 -15.82 -9.97 1.12
C GLU A 119 -14.33 -9.57 1.20
N ILE A 120 -14.00 -8.33 0.86
CA ILE A 120 -12.63 -7.79 0.96
C ILE A 120 -12.29 -7.51 2.42
N TYR A 121 -13.20 -6.90 3.16
CA TYR A 121 -13.02 -6.62 4.57
C TYR A 121 -12.71 -7.89 5.37
N ASP A 122 -13.52 -8.95 5.18
CA ASP A 122 -13.34 -10.23 5.85
C ASP A 122 -12.01 -10.91 5.46
N ALA A 123 -11.59 -10.78 4.21
CA ALA A 123 -10.30 -11.29 3.72
C ALA A 123 -9.12 -10.54 4.36
N LEU A 124 -9.19 -9.20 4.42
CA LEU A 124 -8.14 -8.37 5.04
C LEU A 124 -7.94 -8.65 6.53
N LEU A 125 -9.00 -9.01 7.27
CA LEU A 125 -8.89 -9.40 8.69
C LEU A 125 -8.00 -10.64 8.93
N LYS A 126 -7.70 -11.43 7.90
CA LYS A 126 -6.87 -12.65 7.97
C LYS A 126 -5.40 -12.40 7.63
N ILE A 127 -5.02 -11.17 7.28
CA ILE A 127 -3.66 -10.75 6.88
C ILE A 127 -2.94 -10.14 8.08
N ASP A 128 -1.69 -10.54 8.33
CA ASP A 128 -0.92 -10.10 9.50
C ASP A 128 -0.59 -8.60 9.47
N ILE A 129 -0.37 -8.04 8.28
CA ILE A 129 -0.06 -6.62 8.09
C ILE A 129 -0.89 -6.09 6.91
N VAL A 130 -1.79 -5.16 7.18
CA VAL A 130 -2.58 -4.50 6.14
C VAL A 130 -2.04 -3.08 5.97
N LYS A 131 -1.47 -2.79 4.80
CA LYS A 131 -0.98 -1.45 4.46
C LYS A 131 -1.90 -0.84 3.42
N LEU A 132 -2.57 0.26 3.79
CA LEU A 132 -3.52 0.97 2.95
C LEU A 132 -2.99 2.36 2.60
N SER A 133 -3.09 2.74 1.34
CA SER A 133 -2.85 4.12 0.92
C SER A 133 -4.06 4.99 1.25
N LEU A 134 -3.80 6.20 1.72
CA LEU A 134 -4.82 7.22 2.01
C LEU A 134 -4.28 8.60 1.63
N ASP A 135 -4.14 8.86 0.35
CA ASP A 135 -3.52 10.09 -0.16
C ASP A 135 -4.50 11.26 -0.22
N CYS A 136 -5.80 10.95 -0.23
CA CYS A 136 -6.89 11.89 -0.36
C CYS A 136 -8.05 11.58 0.59
N ILE A 137 -8.75 12.63 1.01
CA ILE A 137 -10.03 12.55 1.72
C ILE A 137 -11.13 13.25 0.93
N SER A 138 -10.83 14.44 0.39
CA SER A 138 -11.82 15.19 -0.38
C SER A 138 -12.09 14.54 -1.74
N GLU A 139 -13.34 14.61 -2.18
CA GLU A 139 -13.74 14.10 -3.51
C GLU A 139 -12.95 14.78 -4.63
N LYS A 140 -12.62 16.05 -4.46
CA LYS A 140 -11.78 16.82 -5.39
C LYS A 140 -10.39 16.23 -5.52
N CYS A 141 -9.77 15.85 -4.38
CA CYS A 141 -8.47 15.23 -4.36
C CYS A 141 -8.52 13.84 -5.03
N PHE A 142 -9.45 12.98 -4.65
CA PHE A 142 -9.63 11.67 -5.29
C PHE A 142 -9.79 11.74 -6.80
N LYS A 143 -10.56 12.71 -7.30
CA LYS A 143 -10.74 12.91 -8.75
C LYS A 143 -9.48 13.44 -9.43
N LYS A 144 -8.71 14.31 -8.76
CA LYS A 144 -7.57 15.01 -9.37
C LYS A 144 -6.28 14.21 -9.26
N LEU A 145 -5.98 13.64 -8.10
CA LEU A 145 -4.74 12.93 -7.81
C LEU A 145 -4.84 11.44 -8.13
N ASP A 146 -5.85 10.76 -7.57
CA ASP A 146 -6.01 9.31 -7.69
C ASP A 146 -6.76 8.88 -8.93
N ARG A 147 -7.51 9.80 -9.56
CA ARG A 147 -8.27 9.56 -10.80
C ARG A 147 -9.13 8.30 -10.71
N VAL A 148 -9.90 8.27 -9.64
CA VAL A 148 -10.67 7.11 -9.18
C VAL A 148 -11.72 6.69 -10.20
N ASN A 149 -11.89 5.37 -10.39
CA ASN A 149 -12.99 4.80 -11.17
C ASN A 149 -14.35 5.17 -10.56
N ASN A 150 -15.33 5.45 -11.41
CA ASN A 150 -16.68 5.84 -10.99
C ASN A 150 -17.41 4.78 -10.15
N SER A 151 -17.00 3.53 -10.18
CA SER A 151 -17.56 2.45 -9.36
C SER A 151 -17.13 2.50 -7.90
N VAL A 152 -16.13 3.31 -7.54
CA VAL A 152 -15.61 3.41 -6.18
C VAL A 152 -16.38 4.48 -5.40
N GLU A 153 -16.92 4.08 -4.26
CA GLU A 153 -17.65 4.97 -3.34
C GLU A 153 -16.65 5.58 -2.33
N THR A 154 -15.95 6.64 -2.75
CA THR A 154 -14.87 7.26 -1.95
C THR A 154 -15.30 7.65 -0.54
N GLN A 155 -16.54 8.08 -0.37
CA GLN A 155 -17.11 8.45 0.94
C GLN A 155 -17.24 7.27 1.92
N LYS A 156 -17.15 6.01 1.44
CA LYS A 156 -17.19 4.81 2.28
C LYS A 156 -15.82 4.35 2.75
N ILE A 157 -14.73 4.82 2.13
CA ILE A 157 -13.36 4.33 2.38
C ILE A 157 -12.95 4.61 3.83
N VAL A 158 -12.94 5.88 4.25
CA VAL A 158 -12.50 6.27 5.60
C VAL A 158 -13.37 5.66 6.70
N PRO A 159 -14.72 5.69 6.62
CA PRO A 159 -15.56 4.99 7.59
C PRO A 159 -15.23 3.50 7.73
N ALA A 160 -14.99 2.82 6.61
CA ALA A 160 -14.61 1.40 6.64
C ALA A 160 -13.20 1.17 7.24
N MET A 161 -12.23 2.05 6.96
CA MET A 161 -10.90 1.98 7.61
C MET A 161 -10.99 2.20 9.11
N ILE A 162 -11.86 3.11 9.58
CA ILE A 162 -12.10 3.35 11.01
C ILE A 162 -12.69 2.12 11.68
N ASP A 163 -13.69 1.50 11.05
CA ASP A 163 -14.30 0.27 11.57
C ASP A 163 -13.29 -0.88 11.57
N PHE A 164 -12.57 -1.07 10.47
CA PHE A 164 -11.54 -2.09 10.32
C PHE A 164 -10.46 -1.99 11.41
N SER A 165 -9.98 -0.78 11.70
CA SER A 165 -8.95 -0.56 12.72
C SER A 165 -9.37 -0.97 14.12
N ARG A 166 -10.67 -0.95 14.41
CA ARG A 166 -11.24 -1.36 15.70
C ARG A 166 -11.43 -2.87 15.81
N GLN A 167 -11.62 -3.53 14.68
CA GLN A 167 -11.89 -4.98 14.63
C GLN A 167 -10.65 -5.81 14.39
N THR A 168 -9.68 -5.28 13.63
CA THR A 168 -8.44 -6.03 13.35
C THR A 168 -7.60 -6.20 14.61
N LYS A 169 -7.03 -7.41 14.79
CA LYS A 169 -5.99 -7.71 15.80
C LYS A 169 -4.59 -7.60 15.22
N ASN A 170 -4.50 -7.32 13.92
CA ASN A 170 -3.29 -7.31 13.13
C ASN A 170 -2.80 -5.87 12.89
N ASP A 171 -1.62 -5.74 12.32
CA ASP A 171 -1.02 -4.43 12.09
C ASP A 171 -1.70 -3.69 10.93
N LEU A 172 -2.37 -2.56 11.22
CA LEU A 172 -2.82 -1.61 10.21
C LEU A 172 -1.78 -0.50 10.07
N VAL A 173 -1.26 -0.34 8.85
CA VAL A 173 -0.34 0.74 8.47
C VAL A 173 -1.00 1.59 7.41
N LEU A 174 -0.97 2.91 7.55
CA LEU A 174 -1.34 3.81 6.47
C LEU A 174 -0.11 4.31 5.73
N GLU A 175 -0.24 4.53 4.44
CA GLU A 175 0.75 5.24 3.63
C GLU A 175 0.10 6.47 3.00
N ILE A 176 0.80 7.60 3.04
CA ILE A 176 0.38 8.83 2.40
C ILE A 176 1.51 9.32 1.50
N LEU A 177 1.26 9.43 0.22
CA LEU A 177 2.19 9.97 -0.73
C LEU A 177 1.79 11.40 -1.10
N PHE A 178 2.58 12.39 -0.65
CA PHE A 178 2.36 13.80 -0.95
C PHE A 178 2.92 14.18 -2.31
N VAL A 179 2.11 14.88 -3.09
CA VAL A 179 2.44 15.38 -4.43
C VAL A 179 2.21 16.88 -4.46
N LYS A 180 3.23 17.63 -4.88
CA LYS A 180 3.19 19.09 -4.92
C LYS A 180 2.02 19.61 -5.75
N ASP A 181 1.32 20.61 -5.23
CA ASP A 181 0.17 21.29 -5.83
C ASP A 181 -1.10 20.42 -5.99
N LEU A 182 -1.10 19.20 -5.42
CA LEU A 182 -2.22 18.28 -5.50
C LEU A 182 -2.86 18.00 -4.13
N ASN A 183 -2.18 17.31 -3.22
CA ASN A 183 -2.66 16.99 -1.87
C ASN A 183 -1.80 17.60 -0.74
N ASP A 184 -0.95 18.56 -1.08
CA ASP A 184 -0.08 19.31 -0.17
C ASP A 184 -0.74 20.58 0.40
N LYS A 185 -2.03 20.75 0.23
CA LYS A 185 -2.79 21.92 0.73
C LYS A 185 -3.27 21.68 2.15
N ILE A 186 -3.29 22.77 2.93
CA ILE A 186 -3.65 22.70 4.36
C ILE A 186 -5.01 22.03 4.58
N ASP A 187 -6.01 22.36 3.76
CA ASP A 187 -7.35 21.80 3.87
C ASP A 187 -7.35 20.25 3.77
N GLU A 188 -6.55 19.68 2.86
CA GLU A 188 -6.46 18.24 2.68
C GLU A 188 -5.66 17.60 3.83
N ILE A 189 -4.59 18.26 4.31
CA ILE A 189 -3.78 17.80 5.44
C ILE A 189 -4.62 17.75 6.72
N GLU A 190 -5.47 18.75 6.97
CA GLU A 190 -6.39 18.77 8.10
C GLU A 190 -7.41 17.62 8.04
N LEU A 191 -7.95 17.33 6.85
CA LEU A 191 -8.84 16.19 6.64
C LEU A 191 -8.13 14.85 6.87
N LEU A 192 -6.90 14.70 6.36
CA LEU A 192 -6.06 13.53 6.60
C LEU A 192 -5.78 13.35 8.10
N ASN A 193 -5.36 14.41 8.79
CA ASN A 193 -5.09 14.39 10.23
C ASN A 193 -6.33 13.93 11.01
N LYS A 194 -7.51 14.48 10.69
CA LYS A 194 -8.78 14.09 11.32
C LYS A 194 -9.08 12.59 11.08
N ALA A 195 -8.92 12.10 9.85
CA ALA A 195 -9.15 10.71 9.51
C ALA A 195 -8.18 9.77 10.24
N ILE A 196 -6.88 10.08 10.23
CA ILE A 196 -5.83 9.29 10.89
C ILE A 196 -6.09 9.17 12.39
N ASN A 197 -6.47 10.29 13.05
CA ASN A 197 -6.81 10.30 14.47
C ASN A 197 -8.04 9.44 14.83
N GLN A 198 -8.94 9.21 13.89
CA GLN A 198 -10.09 8.31 14.05
C GLN A 198 -9.75 6.85 13.74
N ILE A 199 -8.94 6.61 12.71
CA ILE A 199 -8.48 5.28 12.30
C ILE A 199 -7.52 4.71 13.35
N LYS A 200 -6.61 5.53 13.91
CA LYS A 200 -5.58 5.11 14.88
C LYS A 200 -4.74 3.93 14.39
N PRO A 201 -4.09 4.05 13.22
CA PRO A 201 -3.24 2.98 12.70
C PRO A 201 -2.04 2.76 13.63
N LYS A 202 -1.39 1.60 13.52
CA LYS A 202 -0.13 1.31 14.24
C LYS A 202 1.00 2.28 13.82
N ARG A 203 1.02 2.69 12.55
CA ARG A 203 1.99 3.61 11.96
C ARG A 203 1.42 4.27 10.73
N VAL A 204 1.86 5.49 10.47
CA VAL A 204 1.65 6.20 9.21
C VAL A 204 3.00 6.39 8.52
N ASP A 205 3.18 5.84 7.32
CA ASP A 205 4.32 6.10 6.46
C ASP A 205 3.96 7.30 5.56
N ILE A 206 4.65 8.43 5.70
CA ILE A 206 4.49 9.56 4.78
C ILE A 206 5.68 9.67 3.85
N GLY A 207 5.43 10.04 2.61
CA GLY A 207 6.48 10.16 1.62
C GLY A 207 6.09 11.03 0.44
N THR A 208 6.95 11.04 -0.57
CA THR A 208 6.71 11.73 -1.83
C THR A 208 7.22 10.88 -2.99
N ILE A 209 7.18 11.42 -4.20
CA ILE A 209 7.62 10.74 -5.42
C ILE A 209 9.11 10.37 -5.30
N ASP A 210 9.40 9.10 -5.35
CA ASP A 210 10.72 8.48 -5.16
C ASP A 210 11.24 7.81 -6.46
N ARG A 211 10.31 7.48 -7.37
CA ARG A 211 10.57 6.87 -8.68
C ARG A 211 9.89 7.70 -9.78
N PRO A 212 10.38 7.63 -11.02
CA PRO A 212 9.75 8.34 -12.12
C PRO A 212 8.28 7.94 -12.26
N PRO A 213 7.33 8.90 -12.11
CA PRO A 213 5.91 8.62 -12.27
C PRO A 213 5.51 8.59 -13.75
N ALA A 214 4.36 7.96 -14.05
CA ALA A 214 3.81 7.94 -15.40
C ALA A 214 3.39 9.32 -15.91
N TYR A 215 3.07 10.24 -15.01
CA TYR A 215 2.60 11.59 -15.34
C TYR A 215 3.56 12.67 -14.83
N GLN A 216 3.51 13.85 -15.43
CA GLN A 216 4.35 14.99 -15.02
C GLN A 216 3.83 15.62 -13.72
N VAL A 217 4.30 15.13 -12.60
CA VAL A 217 4.04 15.66 -11.26
C VAL A 217 5.34 15.88 -10.51
N LYS A 218 5.30 16.68 -9.44
CA LYS A 218 6.49 17.07 -8.69
C LYS A 218 6.43 16.56 -7.25
N PRO A 219 7.58 16.13 -6.68
CA PRO A 219 7.66 15.79 -5.27
C PRO A 219 7.50 17.04 -4.40
N VAL A 220 7.10 16.81 -3.15
CA VAL A 220 7.25 17.78 -2.07
C VAL A 220 8.67 17.70 -1.49
N THR A 221 9.05 18.70 -0.68
CA THR A 221 10.37 18.70 -0.02
C THR A 221 10.38 17.83 1.24
N TYR A 222 11.57 17.55 1.76
CA TYR A 222 11.72 16.83 3.01
C TYR A 222 11.20 17.66 4.20
N GLU A 223 11.48 18.96 4.21
CA GLU A 223 11.01 19.89 5.22
C GLU A 223 9.47 19.94 5.30
N PHE A 224 8.79 19.91 4.13
CA PHE A 224 7.34 19.81 4.10
C PHE A 224 6.85 18.52 4.79
N LEU A 225 7.52 17.39 4.55
CA LEU A 225 7.14 16.12 5.21
C LEU A 225 7.38 16.17 6.73
N GLU A 226 8.43 16.86 7.20
CA GLU A 226 8.68 17.09 8.64
C GLU A 226 7.58 17.94 9.26
N ASP A 227 7.18 19.03 8.60
CA ASP A 227 6.09 19.90 9.04
C ASP A 227 4.79 19.09 9.18
N VAL A 228 4.42 18.32 8.13
CA VAL A 228 3.22 17.46 8.17
C VAL A 228 3.33 16.40 9.26
N ALA A 229 4.50 15.76 9.44
CA ALA A 229 4.69 14.77 10.50
C ALA A 229 4.45 15.38 11.89
N SER A 230 4.82 16.64 12.10
CA SER A 230 4.61 17.36 13.35
C SER A 230 3.13 17.66 13.65
N GLU A 231 2.30 17.76 12.61
CA GLU A 231 0.85 17.96 12.73
C GLU A 231 0.10 16.67 13.14
N PHE A 232 0.66 15.49 12.85
CA PHE A 232 0.05 14.19 13.17
C PHE A 232 0.38 13.77 14.61
N LYS A 233 -0.20 14.50 15.60
CA LYS A 233 0.05 14.29 17.03
C LYS A 233 -0.44 12.93 17.53
N ASN A 234 0.33 12.33 18.45
CA ASN A 234 0.02 11.03 19.06
C ASN A 234 -0.03 9.83 18.08
N ILE A 235 0.60 9.97 16.93
CA ILE A 235 0.68 8.94 15.86
C ILE A 235 2.14 8.64 15.61
N ASN A 236 2.46 7.35 15.45
CA ASN A 236 3.78 6.94 14.99
C ASN A 236 3.92 7.25 13.50
N VAL A 237 4.62 8.32 13.15
CA VAL A 237 4.87 8.74 11.77
C VAL A 237 6.28 8.37 11.36
N ASN A 238 6.41 7.73 10.20
CA ASN A 238 7.69 7.42 9.58
C ASN A 238 7.80 8.15 8.24
N ILE A 239 8.83 9.00 8.09
CA ILE A 239 9.09 9.72 6.84
C ILE A 239 9.93 8.84 5.92
N VAL A 240 9.37 8.51 4.76
CA VAL A 240 10.03 7.73 3.69
C VAL A 240 10.54 8.70 2.63
N TYR A 241 11.85 8.98 2.66
CA TYR A 241 12.49 9.91 1.73
C TYR A 241 13.83 9.35 1.24
N LYS A 242 14.06 9.38 -0.08
CA LYS A 242 15.24 8.72 -0.68
C LYS A 242 16.56 9.43 -0.37
N ASN A 243 16.54 10.76 -0.36
CA ASN A 243 17.70 11.61 -0.22
C ASN A 243 17.59 12.45 1.07
N ARG A 244 17.55 11.81 2.25
CA ARG A 244 17.61 12.55 3.53
C ARG A 244 18.87 13.43 3.54
N PRO A 245 18.74 14.72 3.89
CA PRO A 245 19.91 15.57 4.11
C PRO A 245 20.85 14.92 5.13
N LYS A 246 22.16 14.90 4.85
CA LYS A 246 23.17 14.26 5.74
C LYS A 246 23.20 14.85 7.16
N SER A 247 22.76 16.09 7.33
CA SER A 247 22.64 16.76 8.63
C SER A 247 21.56 16.21 9.56
N MET A 248 20.71 15.30 9.06
CA MET A 248 19.59 14.70 9.79
C MET A 248 19.74 13.20 10.04
N GLN A 249 20.92 12.63 9.80
CA GLN A 249 21.25 11.28 10.25
C GLN A 249 21.50 11.35 11.77
N THR A 250 20.47 11.10 12.57
CA THR A 250 20.64 10.77 13.98
C THR A 250 21.37 9.41 14.04
N TYR A 251 22.62 9.42 14.44
CA TYR A 251 23.31 8.19 14.84
C TYR A 251 22.59 7.64 16.07
N SER A 252 22.26 6.35 16.07
CA SER A 252 21.80 5.68 17.28
C SER A 252 22.95 5.68 18.29
N GLU A 253 22.65 5.75 19.59
CA GLU A 253 23.67 5.76 20.67
C GLU A 253 24.60 4.54 20.63
N ASP A 254 24.29 3.51 19.84
CA ASP A 254 25.09 2.30 19.67
C ASP A 254 26.18 2.41 18.56
N GLU A 255 26.31 3.56 17.90
CA GLU A 255 27.30 3.80 16.83
C GLU A 255 28.41 4.82 17.24
N ILE A 256 28.54 5.14 18.54
CA ILE A 256 29.63 6.01 19.08
C ILE A 256 30.65 5.17 19.83
#